data_781e016e7dc31f92005a7756b60a78a5
#
_entry.id   781e016e7dc31f92005a7756b60a78a5
#
_cell.length_a   1.000
_cell.length_b   1.000
_cell.length_c   1.000
_cell.angle_alpha   90.00
_cell.angle_beta   90.00
_cell.angle_gamma   90.00
#
_symmetry.space_group_name_H-M   'P 1'
#
loop_
_entity.id
_entity.type
_entity.pdbx_description
1 polymer ?
#
loop_
_entity_poly.entity_id
_entity_poly.type
_entity_poly.pdbx_seq_one_letter_code
_entity_poly.pdbx_strand_id
1 'polypeptide(L)' 'MYSIEFRKAALRTLRKLNPEVQQRLRGAIALLAVDPRPPGARKLTGRDAWRLRIGDYRLIYTIVDARLLIVVVTMGHRSS' A
#
# COMPACT_ATOMS: atom_id res chain seq x y z
N MET A 1 -2.94 1.18 16.52
CA MET A 1 -3.26 0.85 15.11
C MET A 1 -3.06 2.09 14.25
N TYR A 2 -2.49 1.92 13.07
CA TYR A 2 -2.23 3.02 12.16
C TYR A 2 -3.47 3.39 11.36
N SER A 3 -3.63 4.68 11.07
CA SER A 3 -4.63 5.15 10.12
C SER A 3 -4.10 5.00 8.70
N ILE A 4 -4.99 4.84 7.73
CA ILE A 4 -4.62 4.68 6.33
C ILE A 4 -5.17 5.85 5.53
N GLU A 5 -4.29 6.51 4.78
CA GLU A 5 -4.70 7.54 3.81
C GLU A 5 -4.25 7.12 2.42
N PHE A 6 -5.01 7.52 1.41
CA PHE A 6 -4.68 7.24 0.02
C PHE A 6 -4.40 8.54 -0.70
N ARG A 7 -3.30 8.58 -1.46
CA ARG A 7 -3.10 9.64 -2.41
C ARG A 7 -4.07 9.46 -3.57
N LYS A 8 -4.39 10.55 -4.26
CA LYS A 8 -5.37 10.51 -5.35
C LYS A 8 -5.02 9.48 -6.42
N ALA A 9 -3.73 9.39 -6.79
CA ALA A 9 -3.29 8.43 -7.80
C ALA A 9 -3.56 7.00 -7.37
N ALA A 10 -3.28 6.67 -6.11
CA ALA A 10 -3.51 5.32 -5.59
C ALA A 10 -5.00 4.99 -5.56
N LEU A 11 -5.80 5.93 -5.09
CA LEU A 11 -7.25 5.70 -5.01
C LEU A 11 -7.87 5.55 -6.39
N ARG A 12 -7.40 6.34 -7.36
CA ARG A 12 -7.88 6.24 -8.73
C ARG A 12 -7.57 4.87 -9.33
N THR A 13 -6.37 4.38 -9.10
CA THR A 13 -5.98 3.06 -9.58
C THR A 13 -6.84 1.98 -8.94
N LEU A 14 -7.01 2.05 -7.62
CA LEU A 14 -7.80 1.06 -6.87
C LEU A 14 -9.23 0.98 -7.39
N ARG A 15 -9.85 2.12 -7.66
CA ARG A 15 -11.24 2.18 -8.12
C ARG A 15 -11.45 1.57 -9.50
N LYS A 16 -10.40 1.50 -10.32
CA LYS A 16 -10.49 0.95 -11.67
C LYS A 16 -10.34 -0.57 -11.71
N LEU A 17 -9.93 -1.18 -10.62
CA LEU A 17 -9.72 -2.62 -10.57
C LEU A 17 -11.05 -3.34 -10.37
N ASN A 18 -11.10 -4.62 -10.80
CA ASN A 18 -12.32 -5.36 -10.58
C ASN A 18 -12.55 -5.59 -9.07
N PRO A 19 -13.80 -5.84 -8.67
CA PRO A 19 -14.13 -5.91 -7.23
C PRO A 19 -13.34 -6.94 -6.43
N GLU A 20 -13.03 -8.09 -7.01
CA GLU A 20 -12.25 -9.12 -6.31
C GLU A 20 -10.86 -8.63 -5.98
N VAL A 21 -10.20 -8.00 -6.96
CA VAL A 21 -8.85 -7.46 -6.77
C VAL A 21 -8.89 -6.31 -5.77
N GLN A 22 -9.90 -5.44 -5.85
CA GLN A 22 -10.05 -4.37 -4.89
C GLN A 22 -10.14 -4.90 -3.47
N GLN A 23 -10.95 -5.94 -3.24
CA GLN A 23 -11.09 -6.51 -1.91
C GLN A 23 -9.79 -7.11 -1.41
N ARG A 24 -9.06 -7.79 -2.29
CA ARG A 24 -7.76 -8.36 -1.91
C ARG A 24 -6.79 -7.27 -1.47
N LEU A 25 -6.71 -6.19 -2.25
CA LEU A 25 -5.80 -5.09 -1.94
C LEU A 25 -6.23 -4.36 -0.68
N ARG A 26 -7.52 -4.12 -0.51
CA ARG A 26 -8.03 -3.46 0.71
C ARG A 26 -7.74 -4.30 1.95
N GLY A 27 -7.88 -5.62 1.84
CA GLY A 27 -7.55 -6.52 2.95
C GLY A 27 -6.08 -6.47 3.34
N ALA A 28 -5.20 -6.48 2.34
CA ALA A 28 -3.77 -6.39 2.59
C ALA A 28 -3.40 -5.04 3.19
N ILE A 29 -4.01 -3.95 2.70
CA ILE A 29 -3.76 -2.62 3.24
C ILE A 29 -4.25 -2.53 4.68
N ALA A 30 -5.40 -3.13 4.99
CA ALA A 30 -5.91 -3.15 6.36
C ALA A 30 -4.93 -3.83 7.32
N LEU A 31 -4.23 -4.86 6.86
CA LEU A 31 -3.21 -5.51 7.68
C LEU A 31 -2.02 -4.60 7.97
N LEU A 32 -1.72 -3.66 7.07
CA LEU A 32 -0.66 -2.68 7.32
C LEU A 32 -0.98 -1.79 8.53
N ALA A 33 -2.26 -1.57 8.80
CA ALA A 33 -2.66 -0.78 9.96
C ALA A 33 -2.24 -1.45 11.27
N VAL A 34 -2.14 -2.77 11.26
CA VAL A 34 -1.71 -3.55 12.43
C VAL A 34 -0.19 -3.70 12.44
N ASP A 35 0.40 -3.96 11.27
CA ASP A 35 1.84 -4.16 11.13
C ASP A 35 2.32 -3.43 9.86
N PRO A 36 2.85 -2.21 10.01
CA PRO A 36 3.28 -1.42 8.84
C PRO A 36 4.46 -2.01 8.06
N ARG A 37 5.21 -2.91 8.67
CA ARG A 37 6.37 -3.53 8.04
C ARG A 37 6.24 -5.04 8.07
N PRO A 38 5.22 -5.61 7.37
CA PRO A 38 5.01 -7.06 7.40
C PRO A 38 6.11 -7.77 6.64
N PRO A 39 6.24 -9.11 6.83
CA PRO A 39 7.14 -9.88 5.98
C PRO A 39 6.84 -9.63 4.52
N GLY A 40 7.87 -9.42 3.72
CA GLY A 40 7.71 -9.08 2.31
C GLY A 40 7.74 -7.60 2.01
N ALA A 41 7.53 -6.74 3.00
CA ALA A 41 7.70 -5.30 2.79
C ALA A 41 9.18 -4.98 2.64
N ARG A 42 9.51 -4.13 1.67
CA ARG A 42 10.90 -3.74 1.40
C ARG A 42 11.02 -2.24 1.31
N LYS A 43 12.00 -1.69 2.01
CA LYS A 43 12.26 -0.27 1.93
C LYS A 43 12.91 0.06 0.59
N LEU A 44 12.44 1.12 -0.04
CA LEU A 44 13.00 1.55 -1.33
C LEU A 44 14.35 2.25 -1.11
N THR A 45 15.27 2.01 -2.02
CA THR A 45 16.59 2.65 -1.96
C THR A 45 16.45 4.13 -2.30
N GLY A 46 17.04 4.98 -1.45
CA GLY A 46 17.06 6.42 -1.67
C GLY A 46 15.73 7.14 -1.48
N ARG A 47 14.73 6.44 -0.96
CA ARG A 47 13.41 7.03 -0.71
C ARG A 47 12.89 6.57 0.64
N ASP A 48 12.14 7.45 1.31
CA ASP A 48 11.48 7.09 2.57
C ASP A 48 10.11 6.50 2.25
N ALA A 49 10.14 5.33 1.61
CA ALA A 49 8.93 4.65 1.18
C ALA A 49 9.18 3.14 1.18
N TRP A 50 8.09 2.40 1.22
CA TRP A 50 8.11 0.95 1.29
C TRP A 50 7.32 0.36 0.12
N ARG A 51 7.74 -0.83 -0.30
CA ARG A 51 7.05 -1.59 -1.34
C ARG A 51 6.53 -2.89 -0.76
N LEU A 52 5.29 -3.20 -1.08
CA LEU A 52 4.69 -4.49 -0.73
C LEU A 52 4.06 -5.08 -1.96
N ARG A 53 4.38 -6.34 -2.25
CA ARG A 53 3.79 -7.07 -3.37
C ARG A 53 2.58 -7.83 -2.88
N ILE A 54 1.45 -7.68 -3.60
CA ILE A 54 0.20 -8.36 -3.28
C ILE A 54 -0.28 -9.01 -4.57
N GLY A 55 -0.05 -10.31 -4.72
CA GLY A 55 -0.34 -11.00 -5.97
C GLY A 55 0.48 -10.39 -7.11
N ASP A 56 -0.21 -9.96 -8.16
CA ASP A 56 0.42 -9.31 -9.30
C ASP A 56 0.50 -7.80 -9.17
N TYR A 57 0.16 -7.27 -8.01
CA TYR A 57 0.14 -5.84 -7.77
C TYR A 57 1.24 -5.43 -6.82
N ARG A 58 1.64 -4.18 -6.94
CA ARG A 58 2.69 -3.59 -6.13
C ARG A 58 2.14 -2.32 -5.49
N LEU A 59 2.37 -2.22 -4.20
CA LEU A 59 1.92 -1.10 -3.38
C LEU A 59 3.12 -0.33 -2.91
N ILE A 60 3.10 1.00 -3.08
CA ILE A 60 4.13 1.88 -2.53
C ILE A 60 3.46 2.74 -1.46
N TYR A 61 4.04 2.76 -0.27
CA TYR A 61 3.46 3.49 0.83
C TYR A 61 4.55 4.08 1.72
N THR A 62 4.19 5.10 2.48
CA THR A 62 5.07 5.70 3.48
C THR A 62 4.47 5.47 4.86
N ILE A 63 5.34 5.47 5.86
CA ILE A 63 4.96 5.26 7.25
C ILE A 63 5.37 6.48 8.06
N VAL A 64 4.41 7.09 8.74
CA VAL A 64 4.67 8.21 9.65
C VAL A 64 4.40 7.71 11.05
N ASP A 65 5.43 7.13 11.68
CA ASP A 65 5.28 6.47 12.97
C ASP A 65 4.79 7.41 14.05
N ALA A 66 5.30 8.63 14.08
CA ALA A 66 4.92 9.61 15.09
C ALA A 66 3.43 9.94 15.06
N ARG A 67 2.78 9.74 13.92
CA ARG A 67 1.36 10.04 13.73
C ARG A 67 0.52 8.78 13.59
N LEU A 68 1.11 7.62 13.69
CA LEU A 68 0.45 6.33 13.45
C LEU A 68 -0.33 6.37 12.14
N LEU A 69 0.37 6.79 11.07
CA LEU A 69 -0.25 7.03 9.77
C LEU A 69 0.50 6.29 8.67
N ILE A 70 -0.24 5.66 7.78
CA ILE A 70 0.29 5.08 6.55
C ILE A 70 -0.35 5.80 5.38
N VAL A 71 0.48 6.27 4.45
CA VAL A 71 -0.01 6.92 3.24
C VAL A 71 0.28 6.02 2.06
N VAL A 72 -0.76 5.54 1.41
CA VAL A 72 -0.62 4.73 0.19
C VAL A 72 -0.39 5.70 -0.96
N VAL A 73 0.82 5.68 -1.51
CA VAL A 73 1.26 6.65 -2.50
C VAL A 73 0.83 6.24 -3.91
N THR A 74 1.16 5.03 -4.30
CA THR A 74 0.77 4.49 -5.60
C THR A 74 0.54 3.00 -5.50
N MET A 75 -0.15 2.46 -6.49
CA MET A 75 -0.24 1.02 -6.68
C MET A 75 -0.31 0.74 -8.17
N GLY A 76 0.16 -0.41 -8.58
CA GLY A 76 0.15 -0.76 -9.99
C GLY A 76 0.39 -2.23 -10.20
N HIS A 77 0.14 -2.68 -11.43
CA HIS A 77 0.43 -4.04 -11.82
C HIS A 77 1.94 -4.21 -11.92
N ARG A 78 2.45 -5.35 -11.45
CA ARG A 78 3.90 -5.55 -11.39
C ARG A 78 4.57 -5.56 -12.76
N SER A 79 3.82 -5.85 -13.82
CA SER A 79 4.36 -5.93 -15.16
C SER A 79 4.29 -4.62 -15.95
N SER A 80 3.76 -3.57 -15.35
CA SER A 80 3.61 -2.28 -16.04
C SER A 80 4.59 -1.22 -15.55
#